data_9af123f5ba55ed2fb805200b73d3fca1
#
_entry.id   9af123f5ba55ed2fb805200b73d3fca1
#
_cell.length_a   1.000
_cell.length_b   1.000
_cell.length_c   1.000
_cell.angle_alpha   90.00
_cell.angle_beta   90.00
_cell.angle_gamma   90.00
#
_symmetry.space_group_name_H-M   'P 1'
#
loop_
_entity.id
_entity.type
_entity.pdbx_description
1 polymer ?
#
loop_
_entity_poly.entity_id
_entity_poly.type
_entity_poly.pdbx_seq_one_letter_code
_entity_poly.pdbx_strand_id
1 'polypeptide(L)'
;MQDLIQIKAVVEDAYSIDISCATIQRDYADARKVYSYIARRCTRYTYSQIGKIINRTHASILYANNQANELMETDENFRKSIRYCMHLCVNILNKESTTYKESLDLIWSNLSNLQQEDILSMANDMTAKNNGLKKEIRYV
;
A
#
# COMPACT_ATOMS: atom_id res chain seq x y z
N MET A 1 -16.02 5.39 1.01
CA MET A 1 -15.04 4.38 1.42
C MET A 1 -14.57 3.49 0.32
N GLN A 2 -14.89 3.86 -0.90
CA GLN A 2 -14.42 3.12 -2.06
C GLN A 2 -12.90 3.09 -2.11
N ASP A 3 -12.26 4.17 -1.68
CA ASP A 3 -10.81 4.25 -1.70
C ASP A 3 -10.16 3.20 -0.81
N LEU A 4 -10.75 2.97 0.36
CA LEU A 4 -10.22 1.97 1.28
C LEU A 4 -10.38 0.57 0.69
N ILE A 5 -11.48 0.34 0.00
CA ILE A 5 -11.72 -0.95 -0.63
C ILE A 5 -10.69 -1.20 -1.73
N GLN A 6 -10.35 -0.15 -2.48
CA GLN A 6 -9.34 -0.27 -3.52
C GLN A 6 -7.95 -0.54 -2.95
N ILE A 7 -7.61 0.16 -1.87
CA ILE A 7 -6.33 -0.08 -1.20
C ILE A 7 -6.27 -1.51 -0.65
N LYS A 8 -7.38 -1.95 -0.05
CA LYS A 8 -7.46 -3.32 0.45
C LYS A 8 -7.22 -4.32 -0.68
N ALA A 9 -7.85 -4.10 -1.83
CA ALA A 9 -7.71 -5.00 -2.97
C ALA A 9 -6.27 -5.07 -3.46
N VAL A 10 -5.59 -3.93 -3.51
CA VAL A 10 -4.19 -3.89 -3.95
C VAL A 10 -3.31 -4.71 -3.01
N VAL A 11 -3.50 -4.54 -1.70
CA VAL A 11 -2.70 -5.25 -0.72
C VAL A 11 -2.99 -6.74 -0.77
N GLU A 12 -4.26 -7.10 -0.90
CA GLU A 12 -4.64 -8.50 -0.97
C GLU A 12 -4.08 -9.19 -2.20
N ASP A 13 -4.07 -8.49 -3.33
CA ASP A 13 -3.47 -9.04 -4.53
C ASP A 13 -1.96 -9.23 -4.37
N ALA A 14 -1.30 -8.27 -3.75
CA ALA A 14 0.14 -8.33 -3.59
C ALA A 14 0.56 -9.49 -2.70
N TYR A 15 -0.25 -9.80 -1.68
CA TYR A 15 0.07 -10.88 -0.75
C TYR A 15 -0.68 -12.17 -1.04
N SER A 16 -1.66 -12.13 -1.93
CA SER A 16 -2.49 -13.29 -2.29
C SER A 16 -3.23 -13.85 -1.09
N ILE A 17 -3.75 -12.98 -0.23
CA ILE A 17 -4.49 -13.40 0.96
C ILE A 17 -5.65 -12.44 1.22
N ASP A 18 -6.58 -12.85 2.08
CA ASP A 18 -7.71 -12.03 2.47
C ASP A 18 -7.40 -11.44 3.85
N ILE A 19 -7.10 -10.16 3.94
CA ILE A 19 -6.66 -9.54 5.17
C ILE A 19 -7.78 -9.31 6.18
N SER A 20 -9.03 -9.51 5.79
CA SER A 20 -10.13 -9.41 6.74
C SER A 20 -10.35 -10.71 7.49
N CYS A 21 -9.61 -11.74 7.16
CA CYS A 21 -9.69 -13.02 7.83
C CYS A 21 -9.16 -12.94 9.26
N ALA A 22 -9.76 -13.71 10.17
CA ALA A 22 -9.39 -13.63 11.57
C ALA A 22 -8.22 -14.55 11.91
N THR A 23 -7.07 -14.32 11.33
CA THR A 23 -5.90 -15.15 11.59
C THR A 23 -4.75 -14.26 12.06
N ILE A 24 -3.85 -14.85 12.86
CA ILE A 24 -2.70 -14.11 13.35
C ILE A 24 -1.43 -14.53 12.62
N GLN A 25 -1.54 -15.28 11.56
CA GLN A 25 -0.36 -15.69 10.80
C GLN A 25 0.41 -14.47 10.31
N ARG A 26 1.72 -14.64 10.20
CA ARG A 26 2.61 -13.52 9.93
C ARG A 26 2.30 -12.79 8.63
N ASP A 27 2.05 -13.54 7.55
CA ASP A 27 1.78 -12.91 6.26
C ASP A 27 0.55 -12.02 6.32
N TYR A 28 -0.47 -12.47 7.04
CA TYR A 28 -1.69 -11.69 7.21
C TYR A 28 -1.43 -10.45 8.06
N ALA A 29 -0.64 -10.61 9.11
CA ALA A 29 -0.31 -9.47 9.98
C ALA A 29 0.49 -8.42 9.20
N ASP A 30 1.44 -8.86 8.39
CA ASP A 30 2.25 -7.95 7.59
C ASP A 30 1.38 -7.23 6.56
N ALA A 31 0.48 -7.94 5.92
CA ALA A 31 -0.40 -7.33 4.94
C ALA A 31 -1.32 -6.30 5.58
N ARG A 32 -1.81 -6.56 6.79
CA ARG A 32 -2.62 -5.58 7.51
C ARG A 32 -1.83 -4.34 7.88
N LYS A 33 -0.55 -4.50 8.19
CA LYS A 33 0.31 -3.35 8.48
C LYS A 33 0.50 -2.50 7.23
N VAL A 34 0.68 -3.15 6.08
CA VAL A 34 0.81 -2.44 4.80
C VAL A 34 -0.47 -1.69 4.50
N TYR A 35 -1.62 -2.35 4.63
CA TYR A 35 -2.91 -1.73 4.40
C TYR A 35 -3.11 -0.52 5.31
N SER A 36 -2.85 -0.69 6.61
CA SER A 36 -3.06 0.38 7.59
C SER A 36 -2.16 1.58 7.29
N TYR A 37 -0.92 1.31 6.95
CA TYR A 37 0.05 2.35 6.66
C TYR A 37 -0.38 3.17 5.44
N ILE A 38 -0.73 2.50 4.36
CA ILE A 38 -1.11 3.18 3.12
C ILE A 38 -2.43 3.91 3.29
N ALA A 39 -3.41 3.26 3.90
CA ALA A 39 -4.72 3.87 4.09
C ALA A 39 -4.62 5.14 4.91
N ARG A 40 -3.80 5.11 5.95
CA ARG A 40 -3.69 6.28 6.82
C ARG A 40 -3.00 7.45 6.11
N ARG A 41 -2.09 7.16 5.22
CA ARG A 41 -1.37 8.22 4.51
C ARG A 41 -2.07 8.72 3.26
N CYS A 42 -2.82 7.86 2.61
CA CYS A 42 -3.45 8.22 1.34
C CYS A 42 -4.89 8.70 1.48
N THR A 43 -5.50 8.53 2.65
CA THR A 43 -6.89 8.94 2.86
C THR A 43 -7.00 9.73 4.15
N ARG A 44 -8.17 10.31 4.36
CA ARG A 44 -8.44 11.07 5.58
C ARG A 44 -9.37 10.33 6.53
N TYR A 45 -9.59 9.06 6.27
CA TYR A 45 -10.48 8.27 7.13
C TYR A 45 -9.83 8.03 8.49
N THR A 46 -10.66 7.85 9.49
CA THR A 46 -10.19 7.58 10.85
C THR A 46 -9.72 6.15 10.96
N TYR A 47 -8.99 5.85 12.02
CA TYR A 47 -8.55 4.48 12.28
C TYR A 47 -9.75 3.53 12.39
N SER A 48 -10.85 4.01 12.98
CA SER A 48 -12.06 3.18 13.08
C SER A 48 -12.62 2.83 11.71
N GLN A 49 -12.66 3.81 10.81
CA GLN A 49 -13.18 3.58 9.47
C GLN A 49 -12.26 2.67 8.67
N ILE A 50 -10.95 2.88 8.80
CA ILE A 50 -9.97 2.05 8.11
C ILE A 50 -10.10 0.60 8.59
N GLY A 51 -10.24 0.40 9.90
CA GLY A 51 -10.34 -0.94 10.45
C GLY A 51 -11.62 -1.65 10.08
N LYS A 52 -12.71 -0.90 9.94
CA LYS A 52 -14.01 -1.50 9.65
C LYS A 52 -13.98 -2.29 8.34
N ILE A 53 -13.23 -1.81 7.37
CA ILE A 53 -13.15 -2.46 6.06
C ILE A 53 -12.56 -3.87 6.17
N ILE A 54 -11.68 -4.10 7.16
CA ILE A 54 -11.04 -5.39 7.31
C ILE A 54 -11.41 -6.06 8.64
N ASN A 55 -12.54 -5.64 9.21
CA ASN A 55 -13.06 -6.24 10.46
C ASN A 55 -12.07 -6.14 11.61
N ARG A 56 -11.45 -4.99 11.75
CA ARG A 56 -10.52 -4.73 12.85
C ARG A 56 -10.93 -3.48 13.60
N THR A 57 -10.49 -3.40 14.85
CA THR A 57 -10.83 -2.27 15.71
C THR A 57 -9.90 -1.09 15.47
N HIS A 58 -10.30 0.06 15.97
CA HIS A 58 -9.47 1.25 15.95
C HIS A 58 -8.09 0.97 16.58
N ALA A 59 -8.07 0.32 17.72
CA ALA A 59 -6.82 0.04 18.42
C ALA A 59 -5.90 -0.88 17.61
N SER A 60 -6.51 -1.85 16.93
CA SER A 60 -5.78 -2.78 16.09
C SER A 60 -5.10 -2.08 14.93
N ILE A 61 -5.79 -1.14 14.30
CA ILE A 61 -5.24 -0.38 13.18
C ILE A 61 -4.15 0.57 13.65
N LEU A 62 -4.35 1.22 14.80
CA LEU A 62 -3.35 2.10 15.36
C LEU A 62 -2.06 1.32 15.65
N TYR A 63 -2.20 0.15 16.25
CA TYR A 63 -1.06 -0.72 16.53
C TYR A 63 -0.36 -1.13 15.24
N ALA A 64 -1.12 -1.55 14.24
CA ALA A 64 -0.55 -1.98 12.97
C ALA A 64 0.19 -0.83 12.29
N ASN A 65 -0.36 0.37 12.35
CA ASN A 65 0.28 1.54 11.75
C ASN A 65 1.58 1.89 12.46
N ASN A 66 1.59 1.80 13.78
CA ASN A 66 2.81 2.06 14.54
C ASN A 66 3.89 1.03 14.25
N GLN A 67 3.49 -0.24 14.13
CA GLN A 67 4.43 -1.29 13.77
C GLN A 67 4.97 -1.07 12.36
N ALA A 68 4.12 -0.64 11.45
CA ALA A 68 4.55 -0.36 10.09
C ALA A 68 5.58 0.77 10.06
N ASN A 69 5.38 1.81 10.87
CA ASN A 69 6.34 2.90 10.94
C ASN A 69 7.71 2.40 11.39
N GLU A 70 7.74 1.52 12.37
CA GLU A 70 9.00 0.96 12.84
C GLU A 70 9.65 0.10 11.77
N LEU A 71 8.88 -0.73 11.10
CA LEU A 71 9.40 -1.60 10.07
C LEU A 71 9.90 -0.84 8.87
N MET A 72 9.32 0.33 8.59
CA MET A 72 9.81 1.18 7.51
C MET A 72 11.24 1.64 7.76
N GLU A 73 11.65 1.67 9.02
CA GLU A 73 13.00 2.10 9.35
C GLU A 73 13.97 0.95 9.47
N THR A 74 13.47 -0.24 9.78
CA THR A 74 14.36 -1.35 10.12
C THR A 74 14.31 -2.54 9.19
N ASP A 75 13.26 -2.68 8.39
CA ASP A 75 13.09 -3.87 7.56
C ASP A 75 13.04 -3.51 6.10
N GLU A 76 14.07 -3.86 5.37
CA GLU A 76 14.18 -3.56 3.94
C GLU A 76 13.08 -4.23 3.13
N ASN A 77 12.77 -5.48 3.44
CA ASN A 77 11.74 -6.20 2.70
C ASN A 77 10.37 -5.57 2.90
N PHE A 78 10.09 -5.14 4.13
CA PHE A 78 8.83 -4.47 4.42
C PHE A 78 8.74 -3.14 3.64
N ARG A 79 9.84 -2.39 3.62
CA ARG A 79 9.88 -1.14 2.86
C ARG A 79 9.58 -1.36 1.38
N LYS A 80 10.14 -2.43 0.82
CA LYS A 80 9.89 -2.74 -0.59
C LYS A 80 8.42 -3.09 -0.83
N SER A 81 7.82 -3.83 0.08
CA SER A 81 6.41 -4.17 -0.04
C SER A 81 5.52 -2.92 0.01
N ILE A 82 5.83 -2.02 0.93
CA ILE A 82 5.08 -0.76 1.04
C ILE A 82 5.22 0.05 -0.26
N ARG A 83 6.43 0.18 -0.76
CA ARG A 83 6.66 0.97 -1.97
C ARG A 83 5.91 0.40 -3.16
N TYR A 84 5.94 -0.92 -3.30
CA TYR A 84 5.26 -1.58 -4.40
C TYR A 84 3.75 -1.36 -4.32
N CYS A 85 3.17 -1.61 -3.15
CA CYS A 85 1.73 -1.44 -2.98
C CYS A 85 1.32 0.03 -3.15
N MET A 86 2.13 0.94 -2.63
CA MET A 86 1.84 2.37 -2.74
C MET A 86 1.86 2.80 -4.20
N HIS A 87 2.81 2.28 -4.97
CA HIS A 87 2.90 2.61 -6.38
C HIS A 87 1.65 2.16 -7.13
N LEU A 88 1.16 0.96 -6.84
CA LEU A 88 -0.07 0.47 -7.46
C LEU A 88 -1.27 1.32 -7.04
N CYS A 89 -1.31 1.76 -5.78
CA CYS A 89 -2.38 2.62 -5.30
C CYS A 89 -2.38 3.97 -6.01
N VAL A 90 -1.20 4.52 -6.27
CA VAL A 90 -1.10 5.78 -6.99
C VAL A 90 -1.77 5.66 -8.36
N ASN A 91 -1.47 4.59 -9.08
CA ASN A 91 -2.04 4.38 -10.40
C ASN A 91 -3.56 4.26 -10.37
N ILE A 92 -4.07 3.56 -9.36
CA ILE A 92 -5.51 3.37 -9.25
C ILE A 92 -6.22 4.63 -8.81
N LEU A 93 -5.75 5.26 -7.75
CA LEU A 93 -6.43 6.43 -7.18
C LEU A 93 -6.30 7.67 -8.04
N ASN A 94 -5.24 7.76 -8.84
CA ASN A 94 -5.11 8.88 -9.75
C ASN A 94 -6.22 8.94 -10.79
N LYS A 95 -6.84 7.83 -11.06
CA LYS A 95 -7.95 7.80 -12.01
C LYS A 95 -9.25 8.24 -11.36
N GLU A 96 -9.25 8.26 -10.02
CA GLU A 96 -10.49 8.54 -9.31
C GLU A 96 -10.64 9.98 -8.85
N SER A 97 -9.54 10.64 -8.48
CA SER A 97 -9.66 11.94 -7.87
C SER A 97 -8.35 12.71 -7.88
N THR A 98 -8.41 14.00 -8.17
CA THR A 98 -7.23 14.85 -8.12
C THR A 98 -6.80 15.09 -6.67
N THR A 99 -7.73 15.01 -5.72
CA THR A 99 -7.40 15.17 -4.32
C THR A 99 -6.44 14.08 -3.87
N TYR A 100 -6.71 12.85 -4.29
CA TYR A 100 -5.84 11.75 -3.93
C TYR A 100 -4.49 11.87 -4.63
N LYS A 101 -4.50 12.40 -5.84
CA LYS A 101 -3.26 12.60 -6.56
C LYS A 101 -2.34 13.52 -5.79
N GLU A 102 -2.88 14.59 -5.24
CA GLU A 102 -2.07 15.55 -4.47
C GLU A 102 -1.48 14.88 -3.23
N SER A 103 -2.28 14.11 -2.53
CA SER A 103 -1.80 13.40 -1.35
C SER A 103 -0.71 12.40 -1.69
N LEU A 104 -0.89 11.68 -2.78
CA LEU A 104 0.08 10.68 -3.19
C LEU A 104 1.37 11.31 -3.69
N ASP A 105 1.27 12.45 -4.37
CA ASP A 105 2.45 13.19 -4.81
C ASP A 105 3.28 13.63 -3.61
N LEU A 106 2.62 14.05 -2.55
CA LEU A 106 3.31 14.46 -1.34
C LEU A 106 4.05 13.27 -0.71
N ILE A 107 3.40 12.14 -0.63
CA ILE A 107 4.02 10.93 -0.09
C ILE A 107 5.21 10.53 -0.95
N TRP A 108 5.02 10.54 -2.26
CA TRP A 108 6.07 10.15 -3.19
C TRP A 108 7.29 11.06 -3.07
N SER A 109 7.07 12.35 -2.96
CA SER A 109 8.18 13.30 -2.89
C SER A 109 8.92 13.24 -1.57
N ASN A 110 8.34 12.58 -0.55
CA ASN A 110 9.02 12.39 0.71
C ASN A 110 9.91 11.14 0.71
N LEU A 111 9.88 10.36 -0.36
CA LEU A 111 10.77 9.21 -0.48
C LEU A 111 12.08 9.67 -1.09
N SER A 112 13.16 9.00 -0.75
CA SER A 112 14.45 9.34 -1.34
C SER A 112 14.45 8.94 -2.81
N ASN A 113 15.34 9.53 -3.59
CA ASN A 113 15.44 9.17 -5.00
C ASN A 113 15.70 7.69 -5.19
N LEU A 114 16.53 7.13 -4.33
CA LEU A 114 16.83 5.72 -4.42
C LEU A 114 15.60 4.87 -4.19
N GLN A 115 14.76 5.28 -3.23
CA GLN A 115 13.53 4.56 -2.96
C GLN A 115 12.55 4.63 -4.13
N GLN A 116 12.50 5.78 -4.79
CA GLN A 116 11.63 5.94 -5.94
C GLN A 116 12.09 5.04 -7.09
N GLU A 117 13.39 4.95 -7.29
CA GLU A 117 13.93 4.08 -8.33
C GLU A 117 13.64 2.62 -8.06
N ASP A 118 13.67 2.22 -6.79
CA ASP A 118 13.35 0.85 -6.41
C ASP A 118 11.92 0.49 -6.81
N ILE A 119 10.98 1.40 -6.56
CA ILE A 119 9.59 1.15 -6.91
C ILE A 119 9.42 1.00 -8.41
N LEU A 120 10.04 1.88 -9.18
CA LEU A 120 9.93 1.82 -10.63
C LEU A 120 10.55 0.55 -11.18
N SER A 121 11.68 0.16 -10.62
CA SER A 121 12.36 -1.06 -11.04
C SER A 121 11.49 -2.28 -10.78
N MET A 122 10.89 -2.36 -9.60
CA MET A 122 10.02 -3.48 -9.26
C MET A 122 8.82 -3.55 -10.19
N ALA A 123 8.22 -2.41 -10.48
CA ALA A 123 7.06 -2.39 -11.35
C ALA A 123 7.40 -2.83 -12.76
N ASN A 124 8.55 -2.43 -13.27
CA ASN A 124 8.98 -2.85 -14.61
C ASN A 124 9.24 -4.34 -14.66
N ASP A 125 9.90 -4.88 -13.64
CA ASP A 125 10.17 -6.31 -13.57
C ASP A 125 8.87 -7.10 -13.56
N MET A 126 7.91 -6.66 -12.78
CA MET A 126 6.63 -7.36 -12.70
C MET A 126 5.90 -7.33 -14.04
N THR A 127 5.93 -6.20 -14.72
CA THR A 127 5.29 -6.07 -16.02
C THR A 127 5.92 -7.02 -17.02
N ALA A 128 7.24 -7.07 -17.03
CA ALA A 128 7.95 -7.96 -17.96
C ALA A 128 7.60 -9.41 -17.70
N LYS A 129 7.52 -9.78 -16.43
CA LYS A 129 7.19 -11.15 -16.13
C LYS A 129 5.78 -11.50 -16.50
N ASN A 130 4.87 -10.60 -16.26
CA ASN A 130 3.51 -10.90 -16.49
C ASN A 130 3.16 -11.01 -17.90
N ASN A 131 3.76 -10.43 -18.81
CA ASN A 131 3.33 -10.53 -20.08
C ASN A 131 4.07 -9.99 -20.97
N GLY A 132 4.74 -9.79 -20.52
CA GLY A 132 5.40 -9.40 -21.35
C GLY A 132 4.80 -8.31 -22.00
N LEU A 133 4.12 -7.79 -21.66
CA LEU A 133 3.49 -6.85 -22.34
C LEU A 133 4.00 -5.72 -22.12
N LYS A 134 4.69 -5.63 -21.71
CA LYS A 134 5.19 -4.69 -21.41
C LYS A 134 4.90 -3.50 -21.72
N LYS A 135 4.34 -3.12 -21.98
CA LYS A 135 3.89 -2.13 -22.29
C LYS A 135 4.38 -1.20 -21.54
N GLU A 136 4.94 -0.75 -21.43
CA GLU A 136 5.45 0.04 -20.78
C GLU A 136 4.68 0.74 -19.98
N ILE A 137 4.73 0.73 -18.87
CA ILE A 137 4.10 1.39 -17.99
C ILE A 137 4.67 2.70 -17.91
N ARG A 138 4.01 3.66 -17.95
CA ARG A 138 4.48 4.84 -17.93
C ARG A 138 4.17 5.44 -16.73
N TYR A 139 4.85 5.59 -15.89
CA TYR A 139 4.58 6.13 -14.71
C TYR A 139 4.93 7.47 -14.70
N VAL A 140 4.60 8.24 -15.30
CA VAL A 140 5.08 9.46 -15.21
C VAL A 140 4.41 10.30 -14.45
#